data_28c09b4926b7a18052f7c484a8f1ced7
#
_entry.id   28c09b4926b7a18052f7c484a8f1ced7
#
_cell.length_a   1.000
_cell.length_b   1.000
_cell.length_c   1.000
_cell.angle_alpha   90.00
_cell.angle_beta   90.00
_cell.angle_gamma   90.00
#
_symmetry.space_group_name_H-M   'P 1'
#
loop_
_entity.id
_entity.type
_entity.pdbx_description
1 polymer ?
#
loop_
_entity_poly.entity_id
_entity_poly.type
_entity_poly.pdbx_seq_one_letter_code
_entity_poly.pdbx_strand_id
1 'polypeptide(L)'
;ADMRALPIMAKTGYPVVMDATHSVQQPGGQGGSSGGQREFAPVMARAAVSLGVGAVFIETHENPDAAPSDGPNMIHLDRMPALVRSLMAFDKLAKADPIHI
;
A
#
# COMPACT_ATOMS: atom_id res chain seq x y z
N ALA A 1 4.79 -5.58 7.50
CA ALA A 1 5.94 -5.11 6.69
C ALA A 1 6.86 -4.25 7.54
N ASP A 2 8.15 -4.39 7.32
CA ASP A 2 9.15 -3.59 8.03
C ASP A 2 9.45 -2.33 7.20
N MET A 3 9.05 -1.17 7.70
CA MET A 3 9.21 0.10 6.99
C MET A 3 10.68 0.49 6.76
N ARG A 4 11.62 -0.06 7.55
CA ARG A 4 13.05 0.18 7.35
C ARG A 4 13.55 -0.35 6.00
N ALA A 5 12.87 -1.36 5.46
CA ALA A 5 13.25 -1.94 4.17
C ALA A 5 13.17 -0.90 3.04
N LEU A 6 12.24 0.04 3.11
CA LEU A 6 12.02 1.01 2.04
C LEU A 6 13.22 1.94 1.84
N PRO A 7 13.74 2.64 2.86
CA PRO A 7 14.94 3.46 2.67
C PRO A 7 16.19 2.64 2.40
N ILE A 8 16.28 1.40 2.91
CA ILE A 8 17.39 0.52 2.60
C ILE A 8 17.40 0.17 1.11
N MET A 9 16.24 -0.21 0.56
CA MET A 9 16.10 -0.52 -0.86
C MET A 9 16.36 0.70 -1.75
N ALA A 10 16.00 1.89 -1.28
CA ALA A 10 16.22 3.13 -2.01
C ALA A 10 17.70 3.42 -2.26
N LYS A 11 18.60 2.87 -1.45
CA LYS A 11 20.05 3.01 -1.66
C LYS A 11 20.54 2.40 -2.95
N THR A 12 19.76 1.52 -3.57
CA THR A 12 20.11 0.95 -4.87
C THR A 12 20.08 1.98 -6.00
N GLY A 13 19.40 3.12 -5.78
CA GLY A 13 19.19 4.14 -6.81
C GLY A 13 17.97 3.88 -7.69
N TYR A 14 17.33 2.72 -7.56
CA TYR A 14 16.11 2.39 -8.31
C TYR A 14 14.86 2.83 -7.54
N PRO A 15 13.77 3.16 -8.25
CA PRO A 15 12.49 3.45 -7.58
C PRO A 15 12.01 2.25 -6.76
N VAL A 16 11.52 2.52 -5.56
CA VAL A 16 10.96 1.49 -4.68
C VAL A 16 9.44 1.55 -4.79
N VAL A 17 8.81 0.37 -4.93
CA VAL A 17 7.36 0.25 -4.97
C VAL A 17 6.89 -0.44 -3.69
N MET A 18 5.92 0.15 -3.00
CA MET A 18 5.28 -0.47 -1.85
C MET A 18 4.00 -1.18 -2.29
N ASP A 19 3.93 -2.47 -2.02
CA ASP A 19 2.71 -3.25 -2.23
C ASP A 19 1.83 -3.14 -0.99
N ALA A 20 0.87 -2.23 -1.01
CA ALA A 20 -0.01 -1.99 0.12
C ALA A 20 -1.12 -3.03 0.23
N THR A 21 -1.41 -3.77 -0.85
CA THR A 21 -2.42 -4.81 -0.85
C THR A 21 -1.93 -6.05 -0.12
N HIS A 22 -0.82 -6.61 -0.58
CA HIS A 22 -0.32 -7.87 -0.04
C HIS A 22 0.40 -7.70 1.30
N SER A 23 0.84 -6.49 1.64
CA SER A 23 1.46 -6.22 2.95
C SER A 23 0.49 -6.42 4.12
N VAL A 24 -0.81 -6.40 3.87
CA VAL A 24 -1.84 -6.62 4.91
C VAL A 24 -2.48 -8.01 4.79
N GLN A 25 -1.94 -8.88 3.95
CA GLN A 25 -2.43 -10.23 3.77
C GLN A 25 -2.15 -11.09 5.00
N GLN A 26 -3.13 -11.94 5.35
CA GLN A 26 -3.02 -12.93 6.42
C GLN A 26 -3.25 -14.31 5.83
N PRO A 27 -2.21 -14.98 5.28
CA PRO A 27 -2.36 -16.30 4.66
C PRO A 27 -2.94 -17.33 5.63
N GLY A 28 -3.96 -18.08 5.16
CA GLY A 28 -4.60 -19.12 5.96
C GLY A 28 -5.56 -18.60 7.02
N GLY A 29 -5.81 -17.29 7.10
CA GLY A 29 -6.69 -16.72 8.11
C GLY A 29 -8.18 -16.94 7.87
N GLN A 30 -8.59 -17.32 6.66
CA GLN A 30 -10.00 -17.47 6.30
C GLN A 30 -10.24 -18.70 5.41
N GLY A 31 -9.98 -19.88 5.94
CA GLY A 31 -10.29 -21.13 5.24
C GLY A 31 -9.61 -21.25 3.88
N GLY A 32 -10.39 -21.35 2.80
CA GLY A 32 -9.88 -21.58 1.45
C GLY A 32 -9.31 -20.35 0.76
N SER A 33 -9.33 -19.17 1.38
CA SER A 33 -8.76 -17.95 0.83
C SER A 33 -7.74 -17.36 1.79
N SER A 34 -6.85 -16.49 1.27
CA SER A 34 -5.96 -15.71 2.12
C SER A 34 -6.79 -14.72 2.93
N GLY A 35 -6.56 -14.64 4.24
CA GLY A 35 -7.11 -13.60 5.07
C GLY A 35 -6.44 -12.26 4.78
N GLY A 36 -7.07 -11.17 5.19
CA GLY A 36 -6.50 -9.85 5.03
C GLY A 36 -7.23 -8.82 5.86
N GLN A 37 -6.63 -7.65 5.94
CA GLN A 37 -7.16 -6.52 6.72
C GLN A 37 -7.12 -5.28 5.84
N ARG A 38 -8.10 -5.17 4.92
CA ARG A 38 -8.14 -4.07 3.93
C ARG A 38 -8.11 -2.68 4.57
N GLU A 39 -8.62 -2.55 5.79
CA GLU A 39 -8.62 -1.27 6.50
C GLU A 39 -7.23 -0.73 6.77
N PHE A 40 -6.22 -1.59 6.75
CA PHE A 40 -4.82 -1.18 6.95
C PHE A 40 -4.08 -0.89 5.65
N ALA A 41 -4.65 -1.20 4.49
CA ALA A 41 -3.98 -0.91 3.21
C ALA A 41 -3.73 0.61 3.01
N PRO A 42 -4.70 1.51 3.27
CA PRO A 42 -4.43 2.94 3.21
C PRO A 42 -3.39 3.39 4.23
N VAL A 43 -3.35 2.78 5.41
CA VAL A 43 -2.37 3.09 6.44
C VAL A 43 -0.96 2.77 5.95
N MET A 44 -0.77 1.57 5.39
CA MET A 44 0.54 1.14 4.88
C MET A 44 0.96 1.98 3.68
N ALA A 45 0.03 2.27 2.77
CA ALA A 45 0.30 3.11 1.62
C ALA A 45 0.77 4.50 2.04
N ARG A 46 0.06 5.12 2.98
CA ARG A 46 0.38 6.47 3.44
C ARG A 46 1.73 6.51 4.17
N ALA A 47 2.01 5.50 5.00
CA ALA A 47 3.30 5.40 5.67
C ALA A 47 4.45 5.28 4.66
N ALA A 48 4.29 4.44 3.64
CA ALA A 48 5.30 4.26 2.61
C ALA A 48 5.54 5.53 1.80
N VAL A 49 4.48 6.24 1.43
CA VAL A 49 4.59 7.50 0.68
C VAL A 49 5.35 8.53 1.49
N SER A 50 5.15 8.59 2.82
CA SER A 50 5.89 9.52 3.67
C SER A 50 7.40 9.25 3.68
N LEU A 51 7.83 8.04 3.34
CA LEU A 51 9.24 7.66 3.24
C LEU A 51 9.82 7.90 1.85
N GLY A 52 9.03 8.40 0.91
CA GLY A 52 9.52 8.80 -0.40
C GLY A 52 9.57 7.69 -1.44
N VAL A 53 8.75 6.64 -1.32
CA VAL A 53 8.69 5.59 -2.33
C VAL A 53 8.30 6.15 -3.70
N GLY A 54 8.75 5.47 -4.77
CA GLY A 54 8.45 5.88 -6.14
C GLY A 54 7.03 5.55 -6.59
N ALA A 55 6.44 4.52 -6.01
CA ALA A 55 5.07 4.10 -6.36
C ALA A 55 4.45 3.25 -5.25
N VAL A 56 3.13 3.11 -5.31
CA VAL A 56 2.37 2.23 -4.43
C VAL A 56 1.51 1.31 -5.30
N PHE A 57 1.57 0.02 -5.02
CA PHE A 57 0.71 -0.96 -5.66
C PHE A 57 -0.52 -1.19 -4.77
N ILE A 58 -1.72 -0.99 -5.32
CA ILE A 58 -2.99 -1.16 -4.61
C ILE A 58 -3.95 -1.88 -5.53
N GLU A 59 -4.53 -2.98 -5.06
CA GLU A 59 -5.63 -3.63 -5.76
C GLU A 59 -6.96 -3.08 -5.27
N THR A 60 -7.87 -2.87 -6.21
CA THR A 60 -9.19 -2.34 -5.93
C THR A 60 -10.24 -3.09 -6.74
N HIS A 61 -11.48 -3.09 -6.29
CA HIS A 61 -12.59 -3.77 -6.94
C HIS A 61 -13.89 -3.10 -6.52
N GLU A 62 -14.88 -3.08 -7.40
CA GLU A 62 -16.20 -2.52 -7.09
C GLU A 62 -16.93 -3.30 -5.99
N ASN A 63 -16.62 -4.60 -5.86
CA ASN A 63 -17.14 -5.45 -4.80
C ASN A 63 -16.04 -6.43 -4.36
N PRO A 64 -15.11 -6.02 -3.48
CA PRO A 64 -13.95 -6.85 -3.13
C PRO A 64 -14.30 -8.23 -2.57
N ASP A 65 -15.41 -8.35 -1.87
CA ASP A 65 -15.81 -9.64 -1.28
C ASP A 65 -16.24 -10.65 -2.33
N ALA A 66 -16.58 -10.20 -3.55
CA ALA A 66 -16.90 -11.05 -4.69
C ALA A 66 -15.71 -11.24 -5.64
N ALA A 67 -14.55 -10.67 -5.35
CA ALA A 67 -13.37 -10.81 -6.19
C ALA A 67 -12.86 -12.25 -6.22
N PRO A 68 -12.30 -12.72 -7.36
CA PRO A 68 -11.83 -14.11 -7.47
C PRO A 68 -10.60 -14.41 -6.58
N SER A 69 -9.83 -13.40 -6.20
CA SER A 69 -8.66 -13.58 -5.31
C SER A 69 -8.38 -12.28 -4.55
N ASP A 70 -7.68 -12.39 -3.43
CA ASP A 70 -7.21 -11.27 -2.62
C ASP A 70 -8.30 -10.32 -2.14
N GLY A 71 -9.59 -10.72 -2.21
CA GLY A 71 -10.72 -9.89 -1.82
C GLY A 71 -10.57 -9.22 -0.45
N PRO A 72 -10.15 -9.95 0.61
CA PRO A 72 -9.99 -9.35 1.94
C PRO A 72 -8.95 -8.22 2.01
N ASN A 73 -8.05 -8.14 1.04
CA ASN A 73 -7.01 -7.09 0.99
C ASN A 73 -7.37 -5.95 0.06
N MET A 74 -8.36 -6.14 -0.83
CA MET A 74 -8.72 -5.13 -1.83
C MET A 74 -9.50 -3.98 -1.23
N ILE A 75 -9.22 -2.78 -1.72
CA ILE A 75 -9.96 -1.57 -1.36
C ILE A 75 -11.18 -1.43 -2.27
N HIS A 76 -12.29 -0.98 -1.72
CA HIS A 76 -13.46 -0.63 -2.51
C HIS A 76 -13.12 0.48 -3.50
N LEU A 77 -13.53 0.29 -4.77
CA LEU A 77 -13.19 1.23 -5.84
C LEU A 77 -13.66 2.66 -5.55
N ASP A 78 -14.79 2.82 -4.90
CA ASP A 78 -15.34 4.14 -4.57
C ASP A 78 -14.51 4.90 -3.53
N ARG A 79 -13.61 4.22 -2.81
CA ARG A 79 -12.69 4.83 -1.87
C ARG A 79 -11.40 5.34 -2.51
N MET A 80 -11.11 4.91 -3.73
CA MET A 80 -9.84 5.23 -4.39
C MET A 80 -9.62 6.71 -4.66
N PRO A 81 -10.59 7.51 -5.12
CA PRO A 81 -10.33 8.93 -5.38
C PRO A 81 -9.85 9.69 -4.15
N ALA A 82 -10.47 9.46 -2.98
CA ALA A 82 -10.05 10.10 -1.73
C ALA A 82 -8.66 9.64 -1.29
N LEU A 83 -8.39 8.34 -1.42
CA LEU A 83 -7.10 7.77 -1.08
C LEU A 83 -5.99 8.35 -1.96
N VAL A 84 -6.19 8.40 -3.27
CA VAL A 84 -5.20 8.96 -4.19
C VAL A 84 -4.90 10.42 -3.87
N ARG A 85 -5.94 11.23 -3.59
CA ARG A 85 -5.73 12.63 -3.20
C ARG A 85 -4.87 12.74 -1.93
N SER A 86 -5.15 11.90 -0.94
CA SER A 86 -4.37 11.87 0.30
C SER A 86 -2.91 11.49 0.04
N LEU A 87 -2.70 10.42 -0.72
CA LEU A 87 -1.35 9.94 -1.02
C LEU A 87 -0.54 11.00 -1.81
N MET A 88 -1.17 11.68 -2.76
CA MET A 88 -0.50 12.73 -3.54
C MET A 88 -0.08 13.92 -2.67
N ALA A 89 -0.89 14.28 -1.68
CA ALA A 89 -0.52 15.35 -0.74
C ALA A 89 0.71 14.96 0.10
N PHE A 90 0.74 13.73 0.62
CA PHE A 90 1.88 13.25 1.39
C PHE A 90 3.12 13.05 0.50
N ASP A 91 2.94 12.62 -0.73
CA ASP A 91 4.04 12.48 -1.68
C ASP A 91 4.73 13.82 -1.94
N LYS A 92 3.95 14.88 -2.11
CA LYS A 92 4.49 16.23 -2.32
C LYS A 92 5.36 16.66 -1.15
N LEU A 93 4.90 16.44 0.09
CA LEU A 93 5.68 16.79 1.28
C LEU A 93 6.94 15.93 1.38
N ALA A 94 6.84 14.64 1.14
CA ALA A 94 7.98 13.73 1.23
C ALA A 94 9.06 14.08 0.20
N LYS A 95 8.67 14.44 -1.03
CA LYS A 95 9.62 14.80 -2.07
C LYS A 95 10.26 16.18 -1.86
N ALA A 96 9.55 17.08 -1.15
CA ALA A 96 10.08 18.40 -0.81
C ALA A 96 11.12 18.33 0.32
N ASP A 97 10.99 17.33 1.20
CA ASP A 97 11.89 17.15 2.35
C ASP A 97 12.23 15.66 2.50
N PRO A 98 13.06 15.13 1.59
CA PRO A 98 13.32 13.69 1.55
C PRO A 98 14.18 13.21 2.71
N ILE A 99 13.96 11.94 3.11
CA ILE A 99 14.78 11.24 4.09
C ILE A 99 15.77 10.35 3.36
N HIS A 100 17.05 10.45 3.74
CA HIS A 100 18.10 9.57 3.24
C HIS A 100 18.82 8.92 4.41
N ILE A 101 19.22 7.67 4.23
CA ILE A 101 20.01 6.96 5.23
C ILE A 101 21.42 6.64 4.71
#